data_8aeaf1f8f17f058d472d7350df19034f
#
_entry.id   8aeaf1f8f17f058d472d7350df19034f
#
_cell.length_a   1.000
_cell.length_b   1.000
_cell.length_c   1.000
_cell.angle_alpha   90.00
_cell.angle_beta   90.00
_cell.angle_gamma   90.00
#
_symmetry.space_group_name_H-M   'P 1'
#
loop_
_entity.id
_entity.type
_entity.pdbx_description
1 polymer ?
#
loop_
_entity_poly.entity_id
_entity_poly.type
_entity_poly.pdbx_seq_one_letter_code
_entity_poly.pdbx_strand_id
1 'polypeptide(L)'
;MPGTGAAPTAPARVLVGVSGSLGSLTALRRAADEACRREAELWPVLAWEPPGGDLASRHGPGTTTMIETWQNLARQRMLTALADVFGQGGPGVVMRALVARGTPGLALVEIADRAGDVLVVGAGRRSLWHRACSRSVSRYCLAHATCPVFAVPPSPLEAELAAAHRRNVLGLGLDTGCLDQEVFRVTQDRSDS
;
A
#
# COMPACT_ATOMS: atom_id res chain seq x y z
N MET A 1 47.56 9.31 11.98
CA MET A 1 46.12 9.39 12.20
C MET A 1 45.46 8.31 11.37
N PRO A 2 44.99 7.19 11.92
CA PRO A 2 44.26 6.19 11.15
C PRO A 2 42.85 6.71 10.89
N GLY A 3 42.47 6.76 9.60
CA GLY A 3 41.14 7.13 9.17
C GLY A 3 40.11 6.17 9.76
N THR A 4 39.13 6.73 10.42
CA THR A 4 37.93 6.03 10.89
C THR A 4 37.18 5.52 9.66
N GLY A 5 37.37 4.23 9.33
CA GLY A 5 36.57 3.53 8.35
C GLY A 5 35.11 3.56 8.80
N ALA A 6 34.31 4.41 8.20
CA ALA A 6 32.87 4.37 8.36
C ALA A 6 32.40 2.96 7.98
N ALA A 7 31.80 2.23 8.92
CA ALA A 7 31.16 0.96 8.63
C ALA A 7 30.20 1.16 7.44
N PRO A 8 30.11 0.21 6.48
CA PRO A 8 29.22 0.34 5.35
C PRO A 8 27.81 0.55 5.89
N THR A 9 27.29 1.75 5.72
CA THR A 9 25.92 2.09 6.11
C THR A 9 24.99 1.18 5.30
N ALA A 10 24.18 0.38 5.97
CA ALA A 10 23.21 -0.47 5.29
C ALA A 10 22.37 0.39 4.33
N PRO A 11 22.06 -0.09 3.12
CA PRO A 11 21.32 0.70 2.15
C PRO A 11 19.99 1.16 2.74
N ALA A 12 19.60 2.39 2.42
CA ALA A 12 18.29 2.92 2.79
C ALA A 12 17.18 2.05 2.18
N ARG A 13 16.07 1.90 2.90
CA ARG A 13 14.95 1.06 2.47
C ARG A 13 13.66 1.88 2.38
N VAL A 14 12.91 1.68 1.32
CA VAL A 14 11.53 2.14 1.21
C VAL A 14 10.62 0.91 1.25
N LEU A 15 9.92 0.75 2.36
CA LEU A 15 8.98 -0.34 2.56
C LEU A 15 7.59 0.07 2.10
N VAL A 16 6.81 -0.86 1.54
CA VAL A 16 5.44 -0.58 1.13
C VAL A 16 4.50 -1.74 1.41
N GLY A 17 3.37 -1.45 2.06
CA GLY A 17 2.32 -2.44 2.30
C GLY A 17 1.53 -2.75 1.03
N VAL A 18 1.52 -4.02 0.61
CA VAL A 18 0.81 -4.53 -0.56
C VAL A 18 -0.34 -5.42 -0.14
N SER A 19 -1.54 -5.17 -0.66
CA SER A 19 -2.74 -5.99 -0.43
C SER A 19 -3.44 -6.44 -1.71
N GLY A 20 -3.00 -5.98 -2.88
CA GLY A 20 -3.67 -6.17 -4.17
C GLY A 20 -4.86 -5.23 -4.41
N SER A 21 -5.18 -4.31 -3.48
CA SER A 21 -6.18 -3.28 -3.73
C SER A 21 -5.60 -2.14 -4.58
N LEU A 22 -6.45 -1.42 -5.32
CA LEU A 22 -6.02 -0.27 -6.14
C LEU A 22 -5.20 0.75 -5.33
N GLY A 23 -5.64 1.06 -4.10
CA GLY A 23 -4.90 1.97 -3.22
C GLY A 23 -3.52 1.45 -2.82
N SER A 24 -3.35 0.13 -2.67
CA SER A 24 -2.03 -0.46 -2.41
C SER A 24 -1.15 -0.49 -3.67
N LEU A 25 -1.73 -0.65 -4.87
CA LEU A 25 -0.99 -0.57 -6.13
C LEU A 25 -0.51 0.86 -6.40
N THR A 26 -1.35 1.86 -6.11
CA THR A 26 -0.95 3.27 -6.17
C THR A 26 0.17 3.57 -5.16
N ALA A 27 0.08 3.04 -3.95
CA ALA A 27 1.12 3.17 -2.93
C ALA A 27 2.43 2.50 -3.38
N LEU A 28 2.36 1.32 -4.01
CA LEU A 28 3.52 0.59 -4.53
C LEU A 28 4.25 1.40 -5.61
N ARG A 29 3.52 2.03 -6.54
CA ARG A 29 4.13 2.91 -7.56
C ARG A 29 4.82 4.11 -6.91
N ARG A 30 4.15 4.78 -5.95
CA ARG A 30 4.74 5.92 -5.22
C ARG A 30 5.97 5.53 -4.40
N ALA A 31 5.96 4.32 -3.82
CA ALA A 31 7.13 3.80 -3.11
C ALA A 31 8.33 3.56 -4.03
N ALA A 32 8.10 3.07 -5.26
CA ALA A 32 9.15 2.92 -6.25
C ALA A 32 9.75 4.28 -6.66
N ASP A 33 8.90 5.30 -6.92
CA ASP A 33 9.35 6.66 -7.20
C ASP A 33 10.18 7.22 -6.03
N GLU A 34 9.78 6.95 -4.80
CA GLU A 34 10.50 7.39 -3.59
C GLU A 34 11.83 6.65 -3.41
N ALA A 35 11.85 5.34 -3.66
CA ALA A 35 13.07 4.54 -3.62
C ALA A 35 14.09 5.03 -4.67
N CYS A 36 13.63 5.35 -5.88
CA CYS A 36 14.45 5.93 -6.93
C CYS A 36 15.06 7.28 -6.50
N ARG A 37 14.24 8.19 -5.93
CA ARG A 37 14.71 9.51 -5.47
C ARG A 37 15.75 9.44 -4.34
N ARG A 38 15.66 8.39 -3.51
CA ARG A 38 16.53 8.19 -2.34
C ARG A 38 17.71 7.27 -2.62
N GLU A 39 17.83 6.74 -3.83
CA GLU A 39 18.79 5.68 -4.15
C GLU A 39 18.70 4.49 -3.17
N ALA A 40 17.47 4.15 -2.79
CA ALA A 40 17.14 3.15 -1.77
C ALA A 40 16.62 1.85 -2.39
N GLU A 41 16.69 0.77 -1.62
CA GLU A 41 16.03 -0.49 -1.98
C GLU A 41 14.51 -0.37 -1.79
N LEU A 42 13.72 -0.91 -2.72
CA LEU A 42 12.26 -1.05 -2.60
C LEU A 42 11.90 -2.39 -1.93
N TRP A 43 11.15 -2.33 -0.83
CA TRP A 43 10.73 -3.50 -0.07
C TRP A 43 9.20 -3.63 -0.04
N PRO A 44 8.56 -4.24 -1.06
CA PRO A 44 7.14 -4.58 -1.02
C PRO A 44 6.88 -5.67 0.03
N VAL A 45 5.94 -5.42 0.93
CA VAL A 45 5.57 -6.34 2.01
C VAL A 45 4.10 -6.69 1.90
N LEU A 46 3.78 -7.98 1.74
CA LEU A 46 2.43 -8.52 1.82
C LEU A 46 2.32 -9.35 3.08
N ALA A 47 1.52 -8.89 4.03
CA ALA A 47 1.21 -9.64 5.23
C ALA A 47 -0.06 -10.47 5.05
N TRP A 48 -0.09 -11.69 5.60
CA TRP A 48 -1.23 -12.58 5.54
C TRP A 48 -1.44 -13.32 6.85
N GLU A 49 -2.68 -13.62 7.15
CA GLU A 49 -3.08 -14.42 8.31
C GLU A 49 -3.87 -15.63 7.85
N PRO A 50 -3.68 -16.81 8.48
CA PRO A 50 -4.54 -17.96 8.22
C PRO A 50 -5.98 -17.65 8.70
N PRO A 51 -7.01 -18.19 8.05
CA PRO A 51 -8.38 -18.06 8.52
C PRO A 51 -8.52 -18.60 9.96
N GLY A 52 -9.15 -17.79 10.83
CA GLY A 52 -9.26 -18.12 12.26
C GLY A 52 -8.05 -17.72 13.11
N GLY A 53 -7.05 -17.06 12.51
CA GLY A 53 -5.85 -16.60 13.20
C GLY A 53 -4.88 -17.72 13.62
N ASP A 54 -3.85 -17.35 14.37
CA ASP A 54 -2.81 -18.29 14.81
C ASP A 54 -3.32 -19.38 15.75
N LEU A 55 -4.38 -19.15 16.49
CA LEU A 55 -4.96 -20.14 17.40
C LEU A 55 -5.61 -21.31 16.66
N ALA A 56 -6.28 -21.04 15.53
CA ALA A 56 -6.89 -22.09 14.71
C ALA A 56 -5.83 -22.95 14.00
N SER A 57 -4.63 -22.41 13.80
CA SER A 57 -3.53 -23.11 13.11
C SER A 57 -2.74 -24.09 14.00
N ARG A 58 -3.01 -24.14 15.30
CA ARG A 58 -2.18 -24.92 16.25
C ARG A 58 -2.64 -26.36 16.44
N HIS A 59 -3.81 -26.79 15.97
CA HIS A 59 -4.38 -28.09 16.30
C HIS A 59 -5.02 -28.78 15.08
N GLY A 60 -4.32 -29.78 14.51
CA GLY A 60 -4.90 -30.77 13.60
C GLY A 60 -3.94 -31.34 12.57
N PRO A 61 -4.10 -32.63 12.20
CA PRO A 61 -3.41 -33.21 11.04
C PRO A 61 -3.89 -32.51 9.77
N GLY A 62 -2.99 -31.97 8.95
CA GLY A 62 -3.30 -31.22 7.73
C GLY A 62 -3.10 -29.70 7.84
N THR A 63 -2.85 -29.16 9.01
CA THR A 63 -2.59 -27.71 9.22
C THR A 63 -1.41 -27.20 8.41
N THR A 64 -0.35 -28.00 8.26
CA THR A 64 0.86 -27.64 7.50
C THR A 64 0.54 -27.38 6.03
N THR A 65 -0.20 -28.29 5.38
CA THR A 65 -0.61 -28.16 3.97
C THR A 65 -1.51 -26.94 3.74
N MET A 66 -2.40 -26.64 4.68
CA MET A 66 -3.23 -25.44 4.61
C MET A 66 -2.39 -24.16 4.72
N ILE A 67 -1.44 -24.10 5.64
CA ILE A 67 -0.54 -22.95 5.80
C ILE A 67 0.28 -22.73 4.53
N GLU A 68 0.85 -23.77 3.95
CA GLU A 68 1.58 -23.72 2.69
C GLU A 68 0.71 -23.20 1.55
N THR A 69 -0.55 -23.66 1.46
CA THR A 69 -1.50 -23.18 0.46
C THR A 69 -1.77 -21.69 0.59
N TRP A 70 -2.01 -21.19 1.80
CA TRP A 70 -2.23 -19.76 2.05
C TRP A 70 -0.98 -18.93 1.79
N GLN A 71 0.18 -19.44 2.15
CA GLN A 71 1.45 -18.78 1.86
C GLN A 71 1.70 -18.68 0.35
N ASN A 72 1.42 -19.73 -0.41
CA ASN A 72 1.54 -19.74 -1.86
C ASN A 72 0.55 -18.77 -2.50
N LEU A 73 -0.69 -18.69 -2.01
CA LEU A 73 -1.67 -17.71 -2.46
C LEU A 73 -1.19 -16.27 -2.20
N ALA A 74 -0.61 -16.03 -1.03
CA ALA A 74 -0.04 -14.72 -0.70
C ALA A 74 1.14 -14.36 -1.62
N ARG A 75 2.01 -15.32 -1.93
CA ARG A 75 3.09 -15.13 -2.93
C ARG A 75 2.55 -14.80 -4.32
N GLN A 76 1.54 -15.53 -4.78
CA GLN A 76 0.90 -15.26 -6.08
C GLN A 76 0.29 -13.86 -6.12
N ARG A 77 -0.41 -13.44 -5.07
CA ARG A 77 -0.96 -12.08 -4.96
C ARG A 77 0.14 -11.00 -5.02
N MET A 78 1.27 -11.24 -4.36
CA MET A 78 2.42 -10.33 -4.44
C MET A 78 2.92 -10.24 -5.87
N LEU A 79 3.17 -11.37 -6.54
CA LEU A 79 3.67 -11.40 -7.92
C LEU A 79 2.71 -10.71 -8.89
N THR A 80 1.39 -10.94 -8.75
CA THR A 80 0.38 -10.25 -9.54
C THR A 80 0.43 -8.73 -9.33
N ALA A 81 0.48 -8.27 -8.08
CA ALA A 81 0.57 -6.85 -7.77
C ALA A 81 1.84 -6.18 -8.34
N LEU A 82 2.97 -6.88 -8.31
CA LEU A 82 4.21 -6.40 -8.90
C LEU A 82 4.13 -6.34 -10.43
N ALA A 83 3.54 -7.36 -11.06
CA ALA A 83 3.33 -7.40 -12.51
C ALA A 83 2.37 -6.30 -12.98
N ASP A 84 1.28 -6.06 -12.25
CA ASP A 84 0.29 -5.01 -12.55
C ASP A 84 0.89 -3.60 -12.48
N VAL A 85 1.84 -3.36 -11.56
CA VAL A 85 2.44 -2.03 -11.38
C VAL A 85 3.65 -1.80 -12.27
N PHE A 86 4.52 -2.79 -12.42
CA PHE A 86 5.84 -2.62 -13.06
C PHE A 86 5.96 -3.31 -14.42
N GLY A 87 5.06 -4.25 -14.74
CA GLY A 87 5.13 -5.01 -16.00
C GLY A 87 6.48 -5.74 -16.16
N GLN A 88 6.97 -5.76 -17.39
CA GLN A 88 8.24 -6.40 -17.72
C GLN A 88 9.48 -5.52 -17.39
N GLY A 89 9.29 -4.21 -17.23
CA GLY A 89 10.38 -3.26 -17.02
C GLY A 89 10.94 -3.21 -15.60
N GLY A 90 10.22 -3.79 -14.65
CA GLY A 90 10.60 -3.72 -13.24
C GLY A 90 10.48 -2.30 -12.62
N PRO A 91 10.83 -2.15 -11.33
CA PRO A 91 10.71 -0.86 -10.61
C PRO A 91 11.85 0.13 -10.88
N GLY A 92 12.88 -0.23 -11.65
CA GLY A 92 14.06 0.62 -11.88
C GLY A 92 15.02 0.74 -10.68
N VAL A 93 14.76 0.06 -9.58
CA VAL A 93 15.59 0.01 -8.37
C VAL A 93 15.73 -1.42 -7.88
N VAL A 94 16.70 -1.67 -6.99
CA VAL A 94 16.83 -2.97 -6.33
C VAL A 94 15.56 -3.23 -5.50
N MET A 95 14.91 -4.38 -5.75
CA MET A 95 13.67 -4.73 -5.09
C MET A 95 13.77 -6.05 -4.32
N ARG A 96 13.25 -6.07 -3.09
CA ARG A 96 13.17 -7.26 -2.22
C ARG A 96 11.73 -7.45 -1.73
N ALA A 97 10.96 -8.26 -2.43
CA ALA A 97 9.57 -8.55 -2.03
C ALA A 97 9.51 -9.54 -0.87
N LEU A 98 8.72 -9.23 0.14
CA LEU A 98 8.52 -10.02 1.34
C LEU A 98 7.07 -10.45 1.50
N VAL A 99 6.87 -11.71 1.87
CA VAL A 99 5.57 -12.24 2.29
C VAL A 99 5.69 -12.62 3.76
N ALA A 100 5.04 -11.86 4.62
CA ALA A 100 5.09 -12.02 6.07
C ALA A 100 3.80 -12.66 6.60
N ARG A 101 3.91 -13.56 7.56
CA ARG A 101 2.76 -14.09 8.30
C ARG A 101 2.47 -13.17 9.48
N GLY A 102 1.24 -12.70 9.62
CA GLY A 102 0.79 -11.88 10.74
C GLY A 102 -0.12 -10.74 10.32
N THR A 103 -0.61 -10.01 11.30
CA THR A 103 -1.47 -8.84 11.12
C THR A 103 -0.75 -7.76 10.30
N PRO A 104 -1.33 -7.25 9.20
CA PRO A 104 -0.61 -6.38 8.26
C PRO A 104 0.04 -5.15 8.90
N GLY A 105 -0.63 -4.47 9.81
CA GLY A 105 -0.07 -3.28 10.46
C GLY A 105 1.15 -3.60 11.33
N LEU A 106 1.06 -4.69 12.10
CA LEU A 106 2.15 -5.14 12.98
C LEU A 106 3.35 -5.59 12.16
N ALA A 107 3.14 -6.46 11.17
CA ALA A 107 4.22 -6.95 10.31
C ALA A 107 4.97 -5.81 9.60
N LEU A 108 4.25 -4.79 9.12
CA LEU A 108 4.87 -3.63 8.48
C LEU A 108 5.75 -2.83 9.44
N VAL A 109 5.27 -2.59 10.66
CA VAL A 109 6.02 -1.83 11.67
C VAL A 109 7.24 -2.62 12.16
N GLU A 110 7.11 -3.93 12.36
CA GLU A 110 8.23 -4.79 12.78
C GLU A 110 9.32 -4.91 11.71
N ILE A 111 8.95 -4.92 10.42
CA ILE A 111 9.92 -4.99 9.31
C ILE A 111 10.59 -3.64 9.09
N ALA A 112 9.86 -2.52 9.28
CA ALA A 112 10.37 -1.16 9.19
C ALA A 112 11.05 -0.75 10.52
N ASP A 113 12.12 -1.45 10.85
CA ASP A 113 12.81 -1.40 12.16
C ASP A 113 13.98 -0.39 12.23
N ARG A 114 14.34 0.25 11.09
CA ARG A 114 15.46 1.18 11.03
C ARG A 114 14.98 2.63 10.98
N ALA A 115 15.66 3.51 11.71
CA ALA A 115 15.34 4.94 11.69
C ALA A 115 15.47 5.58 10.29
N GLY A 116 16.31 5.01 9.42
CA GLY A 116 16.48 5.45 8.03
C GLY A 116 15.47 4.88 7.04
N ASP A 117 14.57 4.00 7.48
CA ASP A 117 13.51 3.45 6.63
C ASP A 117 12.45 4.49 6.33
N VAL A 118 11.71 4.25 5.25
CA VAL A 118 10.47 4.97 4.94
C VAL A 118 9.38 3.93 4.69
N LEU A 119 8.29 4.04 5.42
CA LEU A 119 7.14 3.15 5.27
C LEU A 119 6.04 3.83 4.46
N VAL A 120 5.66 3.23 3.33
CA VAL A 120 4.59 3.72 2.45
C VAL A 120 3.37 2.83 2.59
N VAL A 121 2.21 3.43 2.82
CA VAL A 121 0.93 2.71 2.94
C VAL A 121 -0.16 3.43 2.17
N GLY A 122 -1.07 2.69 1.57
CA GLY A 122 -2.29 3.30 1.01
C GLY A 122 -3.15 3.86 2.13
N ALA A 123 -3.71 5.07 1.97
CA ALA A 123 -4.54 5.72 2.99
C ALA A 123 -5.85 4.98 3.31
N GLY A 124 -6.12 3.87 2.62
CA GLY A 124 -7.31 3.05 2.80
C GLY A 124 -8.58 3.70 2.26
N ARG A 125 -9.68 2.95 2.25
CA ARG A 125 -10.99 3.45 1.81
C ARG A 125 -11.55 4.42 2.84
N ARG A 126 -12.02 5.59 2.39
CA ARG A 126 -12.68 6.62 3.23
C ARG A 126 -14.12 6.23 3.65
N SER A 127 -14.54 4.97 3.50
CA SER A 127 -15.88 4.54 3.91
C SER A 127 -16.05 4.69 5.41
N LEU A 128 -17.05 5.47 5.83
CA LEU A 128 -17.40 5.72 7.24
C LEU A 128 -17.70 4.43 8.01
N TRP A 129 -18.28 3.42 7.34
CA TRP A 129 -18.63 2.13 7.93
C TRP A 129 -17.41 1.24 8.22
N HIS A 130 -16.36 1.28 7.38
CA HIS A 130 -15.12 0.55 7.65
C HIS A 130 -14.24 1.21 8.72
N ARG A 131 -14.51 2.47 9.08
CA ARG A 131 -13.76 3.16 10.16
C ARG A 131 -14.07 2.60 11.54
N ALA A 132 -15.25 1.99 11.72
CA ALA A 132 -15.71 1.49 13.02
C ALA A 132 -15.29 0.03 13.30
N CYS A 133 -15.13 -0.82 12.28
CA CYS A 133 -14.96 -2.26 12.45
C CYS A 133 -13.63 -2.86 12.02
N SER A 134 -12.80 -2.19 11.21
CA SER A 134 -11.48 -2.72 10.84
C SER A 134 -10.36 -1.80 11.26
N ARG A 135 -9.39 -2.35 11.95
CA ARG A 135 -8.12 -1.67 12.29
C ARG A 135 -7.45 -1.24 10.99
N SER A 136 -7.51 0.05 10.67
CA SER A 136 -6.87 0.60 9.48
C SER A 136 -5.36 0.40 9.59
N VAL A 137 -4.77 -0.35 8.65
CA VAL A 137 -3.32 -0.59 8.57
C VAL A 137 -2.55 0.72 8.58
N SER A 138 -2.98 1.70 7.78
CA SER A 138 -2.33 3.02 7.72
C SER A 138 -2.37 3.75 9.05
N ARG A 139 -3.50 3.70 9.78
CA ARG A 139 -3.59 4.31 11.11
C ARG A 139 -2.68 3.61 12.11
N TYR A 140 -2.63 2.29 12.07
CA TYR A 140 -1.73 1.51 12.93
C TYR A 140 -0.27 1.88 12.66
N CYS A 141 0.16 1.90 11.40
CA CYS A 141 1.52 2.28 11.03
C CYS A 141 1.86 3.71 11.46
N LEU A 142 0.96 4.69 11.25
CA LEU A 142 1.15 6.07 11.69
C LEU A 142 1.30 6.22 13.20
N ALA A 143 0.67 5.33 13.99
CA ALA A 143 0.72 5.39 15.44
C ALA A 143 1.93 4.65 16.05
N HIS A 144 2.48 3.64 15.35
CA HIS A 144 3.45 2.72 15.95
C HIS A 144 4.78 2.61 15.20
N ALA A 145 4.91 3.13 13.99
CA ALA A 145 6.18 3.08 13.26
C ALA A 145 7.23 3.99 13.91
N THR A 146 8.47 3.51 13.93
CA THR A 146 9.64 4.25 14.41
C THR A 146 10.32 5.06 13.30
N CYS A 147 9.87 4.91 12.07
CA CYS A 147 10.35 5.59 10.87
C CYS A 147 9.26 6.49 10.25
N PRO A 148 9.60 7.41 9.33
CA PRO A 148 8.62 8.19 8.58
C PRO A 148 7.61 7.32 7.83
N VAL A 149 6.31 7.68 7.93
CA VAL A 149 5.22 6.98 7.25
C VAL A 149 4.54 7.89 6.23
N PHE A 150 4.49 7.44 4.99
CA PHE A 150 3.79 8.12 3.90
C PHE A 150 2.46 7.43 3.62
N ALA A 151 1.36 8.10 3.95
CA ALA A 151 0.02 7.64 3.62
C ALA A 151 -0.39 8.17 2.24
N VAL A 152 -0.45 7.29 1.24
CA VAL A 152 -0.78 7.63 -0.14
C VAL A 152 -2.30 7.65 -0.32
N PRO A 153 -2.90 8.79 -0.68
CA PRO A 153 -4.33 8.86 -0.95
C PRO A 153 -4.71 8.01 -2.18
N PRO A 154 -5.97 7.57 -2.30
CA PRO A 154 -6.46 6.92 -3.51
C PRO A 154 -6.29 7.87 -4.70
N SER A 155 -6.06 7.30 -5.90
CA SER A 155 -6.02 8.11 -7.11
C SER A 155 -7.36 8.80 -7.35
N PRO A 156 -7.41 9.96 -8.05
CA PRO A 156 -8.67 10.62 -8.39
C PRO A 156 -9.66 9.68 -9.06
N LEU A 157 -9.20 8.88 -10.03
CA LEU A 157 -10.01 7.88 -10.73
C LEU A 157 -10.58 6.82 -9.77
N GLU A 158 -9.80 6.34 -8.81
CA GLU A 158 -10.26 5.39 -7.79
C GLU A 158 -11.32 6.03 -6.89
N ALA A 159 -11.14 7.29 -6.54
CA ALA A 159 -12.12 8.04 -5.75
C ALA A 159 -13.44 8.24 -6.51
N GLU A 160 -13.38 8.54 -7.80
CA GLU A 160 -14.53 8.69 -8.70
C GLU A 160 -15.28 7.36 -8.91
N LEU A 161 -14.56 6.26 -9.20
CA LEU A 161 -15.14 4.94 -9.33
C LEU A 161 -15.83 4.49 -8.02
N ALA A 162 -15.23 4.75 -6.87
CA ALA A 162 -15.83 4.46 -5.59
C ALA A 162 -17.06 5.34 -5.30
N ALA A 163 -17.08 6.58 -5.76
CA ALA A 163 -18.22 7.47 -5.66
C ALA A 163 -19.36 7.05 -6.60
N ALA A 164 -19.04 6.68 -7.84
CA ALA A 164 -20.01 6.16 -8.82
C ALA A 164 -20.64 4.85 -8.33
N HIS A 165 -19.83 3.92 -7.82
CA HIS A 165 -20.33 2.66 -7.26
C HIS A 165 -21.29 2.90 -6.07
N ARG A 166 -20.96 3.82 -5.16
CA ARG A 166 -21.85 4.17 -4.05
C ARG A 166 -23.17 4.75 -4.53
N ARG A 167 -23.14 5.66 -5.53
CA ARG A 167 -24.36 6.23 -6.12
C ARG A 167 -25.23 5.18 -6.76
N ASN A 168 -24.64 4.26 -7.52
CA ASN A 168 -25.38 3.15 -8.15
C ASN A 168 -26.01 2.22 -7.10
N VAL A 169 -25.30 1.88 -6.04
CA VAL A 169 -25.83 1.02 -4.94
C VAL A 169 -26.97 1.71 -4.19
N LEU A 170 -26.91 3.04 -4.05
CA LEU A 170 -27.92 3.84 -3.34
C LEU A 170 -29.03 4.34 -4.28
N GLY A 171 -29.01 4.03 -5.59
CA GLY A 171 -29.99 4.49 -6.57
C GLY A 171 -29.99 6.02 -6.78
N LEU A 172 -28.88 6.70 -6.43
CA LEU A 172 -28.74 8.15 -6.60
C LEU A 172 -28.31 8.47 -8.04
N GLY A 173 -28.99 9.39 -8.72
CA GLY A 173 -28.66 9.83 -10.06
C GLY A 173 -27.25 10.45 -10.17
N LEU A 174 -26.74 10.55 -11.39
CA LEU A 174 -25.48 11.26 -11.68
C LEU A 174 -25.65 12.74 -11.33
N ASP A 175 -24.79 13.25 -10.47
CA ASP A 175 -24.71 14.69 -10.21
C ASP A 175 -23.87 15.34 -11.32
N THR A 176 -24.56 15.93 -12.30
CA THR A 176 -23.94 16.65 -13.43
C THR A 176 -23.61 18.11 -13.10
N GLY A 177 -24.05 18.61 -11.96
CA GLY A 177 -23.86 20.03 -11.57
C GLY A 177 -22.40 20.44 -11.39
N CYS A 178 -21.51 19.47 -11.10
CA CYS A 178 -20.08 19.76 -10.95
C CYS A 178 -19.37 19.95 -12.32
N LEU A 179 -19.86 19.30 -13.38
CA LEU A 179 -19.29 19.42 -14.73
C LEU A 179 -19.62 20.79 -15.37
N ASP A 180 -20.81 21.30 -15.10
CA ASP A 180 -21.23 22.62 -15.61
C ASP A 180 -20.43 23.78 -14.99
N GLN A 181 -20.03 23.65 -13.71
CA GLN A 181 -19.21 24.67 -13.04
C GLN A 181 -17.77 24.71 -13.54
N GLU A 182 -17.17 23.57 -13.88
CA GLU A 182 -15.80 23.52 -14.43
C GLU A 182 -15.76 24.08 -15.87
N VAL A 183 -16.73 23.75 -16.70
CA VAL A 183 -16.82 24.26 -18.06
C VAL A 183 -16.98 25.79 -18.06
N PHE A 184 -17.74 26.35 -17.12
CA PHE A 184 -17.95 27.80 -17.01
C PHE A 184 -16.68 28.55 -16.60
N ARG A 185 -15.86 28.00 -15.71
CA ARG A 185 -14.58 28.62 -15.29
C ARG A 185 -13.54 28.65 -16.42
N VAL A 186 -13.44 27.61 -17.22
CA VAL A 186 -12.48 27.55 -18.34
C VAL A 186 -12.88 28.53 -19.45
N THR A 187 -14.16 28.78 -19.65
CA THR A 187 -14.65 29.72 -20.67
C THR A 187 -14.45 31.20 -20.26
N GLN A 188 -14.50 31.51 -18.95
CA GLN A 188 -14.31 32.86 -18.45
C GLN A 188 -12.83 33.30 -18.50
N ASP A 189 -11.89 32.37 -18.29
CA ASP A 189 -10.45 32.66 -18.33
C ASP A 189 -9.90 32.89 -19.76
N ARG A 190 -10.68 32.50 -20.80
CA ARG A 190 -10.36 32.77 -22.22
C ARG A 190 -10.91 34.10 -22.78
N SER A 191 -11.77 34.75 -22.04
CA SER A 191 -12.40 36.01 -22.49
C SER A 191 -11.69 37.27 -22.00
N ASP A 192 -10.74 37.13 -21.05
CA ASP A 192 -10.00 38.24 -20.44
C ASP A 192 -8.51 38.30 -20.85
N SER A 193 -8.12 37.69 -22.02
CA SER A 193 -6.75 37.77 -22.54
C SER A 193 -6.69 38.46 -23.88
#